data_af270b37fd41f694a10c5c736febedbb
#
_entry.id   af270b37fd41f694a10c5c736febedbb
#
_cell.length_a   1.000
_cell.length_b   1.000
_cell.length_c   1.000
_cell.angle_alpha   90.00
_cell.angle_beta   90.00
_cell.angle_gamma   90.00
#
_symmetry.space_group_name_H-M   'P 1'
#
loop_
_entity.id
_entity.type
_entity.pdbx_description
1 polymer ?
#
loop_
_entity_poly.entity_id
_entity_poly.type
_entity_poly.pdbx_seq_one_letter_code
_entity_poly.pdbx_strand_id
1 'polypeptide(L)'
;MRRLFITLGIFSLFTGFACSVALGEEVCFTCHARKDFSGKFTHGPVGQGKCGDCHNPHVAKYPGLLQGEGAALCYTCHRQAKMEFAKGVVHQPVRDGKCLGCHAPHASGHDGLLRKSLAETCFSCHQELAKPQAVTHKPFAQGQCTVCHRPHQAKNGQLLKMEADALCLSCHQQAQNSAGHRGFPGKISDCLSCHNPHGSARKGLIRQHLHQPYAEKKCDSCHGQQQNTGSEACLRCHAGMKTTMMAPHNHMFAGAENGCILCHSPHAGDDKKMLRTSGNKVCQPCHQDTFSRYAQSKHRHPSVDSCSDCHEVHGSDRLAMLRDDGNKVCSRCHLTQGEFSHPVGDKVIDQRTGQMMTCGTCHDPMGSENRFHLVMNGKKELCTQCHRSY
;
A
#
# COMPACT_ATOMS: atom_id res chain seq x y z
N MET A 1 75.61 -4.81 -65.36
CA MET A 1 75.02 -6.18 -65.28
C MET A 1 74.46 -6.34 -63.90
N ARG A 2 73.15 -6.18 -63.70
CA ARG A 2 72.43 -6.49 -62.44
C ARG A 2 71.16 -7.22 -62.87
N ARG A 3 71.06 -8.46 -62.46
CA ARG A 3 69.88 -9.35 -62.69
C ARG A 3 68.79 -8.99 -61.70
N LEU A 4 67.61 -8.73 -62.23
CA LEU A 4 66.37 -8.48 -61.47
C LEU A 4 65.66 -9.83 -61.27
N PHE A 5 65.52 -10.25 -60.02
CA PHE A 5 64.66 -11.39 -59.64
C PHE A 5 63.27 -10.89 -59.32
N ILE A 6 62.27 -11.30 -60.10
CA ILE A 6 60.87 -11.10 -59.88
C ILE A 6 60.33 -12.30 -59.08
N THR A 7 59.99 -12.10 -57.83
CA THR A 7 59.32 -13.08 -56.99
C THR A 7 57.79 -12.82 -57.06
N LEU A 8 57.07 -13.77 -57.69
CA LEU A 8 55.58 -13.80 -57.64
C LEU A 8 55.17 -14.24 -56.28
N GLY A 9 54.55 -13.33 -55.48
CA GLY A 9 53.85 -13.65 -54.25
C GLY A 9 52.40 -14.04 -54.58
N ILE A 10 52.05 -15.29 -54.35
CA ILE A 10 50.67 -15.77 -54.38
C ILE A 10 49.93 -15.28 -53.13
N PHE A 11 49.07 -14.30 -53.29
CA PHE A 11 48.20 -13.81 -52.22
C PHE A 11 46.93 -14.73 -52.19
N SER A 12 46.95 -15.67 -51.24
CA SER A 12 45.79 -16.53 -50.96
C SER A 12 44.78 -15.72 -50.17
N LEU A 13 43.70 -15.29 -50.81
CA LEU A 13 42.54 -14.69 -50.14
C LEU A 13 41.80 -15.80 -49.35
N PHE A 14 42.11 -15.88 -48.05
CA PHE A 14 41.23 -16.57 -47.11
C PHE A 14 40.05 -15.65 -46.81
N THR A 15 38.94 -15.81 -47.55
CA THR A 15 37.65 -15.27 -47.17
C THR A 15 37.16 -16.10 -45.99
N GLY A 16 37.47 -15.61 -44.76
CA GLY A 16 36.90 -16.12 -43.55
C GLY A 16 35.38 -15.86 -43.55
N PHE A 17 34.61 -16.87 -43.81
CA PHE A 17 33.16 -16.86 -43.61
C PHE A 17 32.95 -16.79 -42.11
N ALA A 18 32.77 -15.57 -41.59
CA ALA A 18 32.26 -15.37 -40.24
C ALA A 18 30.81 -15.87 -40.21
N CYS A 19 30.64 -17.15 -39.90
CA CYS A 19 29.35 -17.73 -39.58
C CYS A 19 28.92 -17.12 -38.23
N SER A 20 28.26 -15.96 -38.31
CA SER A 20 27.60 -15.36 -37.15
C SER A 20 26.49 -16.32 -36.74
N VAL A 21 26.68 -17.01 -35.65
CA VAL A 21 25.69 -17.91 -35.04
C VAL A 21 24.54 -17.05 -34.48
N ALA A 22 23.63 -16.67 -35.38
CA ALA A 22 22.28 -16.14 -35.06
C ALA A 22 21.29 -17.33 -35.00
N LEU A 23 21.65 -18.40 -34.28
CA LEU A 23 20.87 -19.64 -34.27
C LEU A 23 19.86 -19.72 -33.11
N GLY A 24 19.75 -18.70 -32.22
CA GLY A 24 18.89 -18.81 -31.07
C GLY A 24 17.43 -18.37 -31.28
N GLU A 25 17.22 -17.38 -32.15
CA GLU A 25 15.91 -16.70 -32.27
C GLU A 25 14.93 -17.45 -33.18
N GLU A 26 15.40 -17.97 -34.28
CA GLU A 26 14.57 -18.65 -35.29
C GLU A 26 13.91 -19.93 -34.74
N VAL A 27 14.60 -20.67 -33.88
CA VAL A 27 14.10 -21.93 -33.30
C VAL A 27 12.84 -21.74 -32.48
N CYS A 28 12.76 -20.69 -31.65
CA CYS A 28 11.59 -20.46 -30.83
C CYS A 28 10.34 -20.13 -31.68
N PHE A 29 10.52 -19.39 -32.76
CA PHE A 29 9.44 -18.97 -33.64
C PHE A 29 8.95 -20.06 -34.60
N THR A 30 9.54 -21.24 -34.60
CA THR A 30 8.95 -22.41 -35.28
C THR A 30 7.65 -22.86 -34.59
N CYS A 31 7.50 -22.61 -33.30
CA CYS A 31 6.33 -22.97 -32.50
C CYS A 31 5.57 -21.76 -31.98
N HIS A 32 6.23 -20.64 -31.73
CA HIS A 32 5.64 -19.42 -31.18
C HIS A 32 5.42 -18.36 -32.27
N ALA A 33 4.22 -17.80 -32.35
CA ALA A 33 3.93 -16.77 -33.35
C ALA A 33 4.62 -15.44 -32.99
N ARG A 34 5.44 -14.89 -33.92
CA ARG A 34 6.17 -13.61 -33.67
C ARG A 34 5.26 -12.46 -33.22
N LYS A 35 4.02 -12.41 -33.71
CA LYS A 35 3.05 -11.38 -33.34
C LYS A 35 2.77 -11.31 -31.83
N ASP A 36 2.91 -12.42 -31.10
CA ASP A 36 2.63 -12.51 -29.67
C ASP A 36 3.76 -11.88 -28.83
N PHE A 37 4.90 -11.61 -29.45
CA PHE A 37 6.11 -11.02 -28.85
C PHE A 37 6.44 -9.64 -29.42
N SER A 38 5.53 -9.05 -30.20
CA SER A 38 5.67 -7.73 -30.81
C SER A 38 4.59 -6.78 -30.33
N GLY A 39 4.90 -5.50 -30.27
CA GLY A 39 3.98 -4.44 -29.85
C GLY A 39 4.60 -3.07 -30.08
N LYS A 40 3.86 -2.03 -29.78
CA LYS A 40 4.37 -0.64 -29.85
C LYS A 40 5.63 -0.47 -28.99
N PHE A 41 5.68 -1.16 -27.87
CA PHE A 41 6.82 -1.22 -26.95
C PHE A 41 7.19 -2.69 -26.76
N THR A 42 8.40 -3.05 -27.11
CA THR A 42 8.94 -4.40 -26.97
C THR A 42 10.06 -4.39 -25.93
N HIS A 43 10.05 -5.35 -25.00
CA HIS A 43 11.11 -5.50 -24.01
C HIS A 43 12.44 -5.76 -24.70
N GLY A 44 13.50 -5.06 -24.28
CA GLY A 44 14.80 -5.10 -24.93
C GLY A 44 15.33 -6.50 -25.26
N PRO A 45 15.40 -7.44 -24.29
CA PRO A 45 15.84 -8.82 -24.57
C PRO A 45 14.97 -9.54 -25.61
N VAL A 46 13.65 -9.31 -25.59
CA VAL A 46 12.70 -9.90 -26.56
C VAL A 46 12.95 -9.35 -27.95
N GLY A 47 13.12 -8.03 -28.10
CA GLY A 47 13.45 -7.41 -29.37
C GLY A 47 14.81 -7.83 -29.94
N GLN A 48 15.70 -8.34 -29.09
CA GLN A 48 17.00 -8.89 -29.46
C GLN A 48 17.00 -10.42 -29.64
N GLY A 49 15.83 -11.08 -29.52
CA GLY A 49 15.72 -12.53 -29.61
C GLY A 49 16.35 -13.32 -28.46
N LYS A 50 16.66 -12.66 -27.34
CA LYS A 50 17.33 -13.26 -26.18
C LYS A 50 16.34 -14.00 -25.26
N CYS A 51 15.56 -14.90 -25.83
CA CYS A 51 14.57 -15.68 -25.09
C CYS A 51 15.20 -16.49 -23.97
N GLY A 52 16.41 -17.02 -24.20
CA GLY A 52 17.18 -17.79 -23.24
C GLY A 52 17.64 -17.02 -22.00
N ASP A 53 17.60 -15.68 -21.98
CA ASP A 53 17.94 -14.90 -20.77
C ASP A 53 16.91 -15.10 -19.66
N CYS A 54 15.67 -15.45 -20.02
CA CYS A 54 14.57 -15.67 -19.07
C CYS A 54 14.06 -17.11 -19.06
N HIS A 55 14.11 -17.82 -20.21
CA HIS A 55 13.55 -19.15 -20.37
C HIS A 55 14.63 -20.21 -20.59
N ASN A 56 14.44 -21.39 -19.98
CA ASN A 56 15.25 -22.56 -20.28
C ASN A 56 14.34 -23.66 -20.84
N PRO A 57 14.40 -23.94 -22.15
CA PRO A 57 13.51 -24.91 -22.80
C PRO A 57 13.80 -26.37 -22.43
N HIS A 58 14.97 -26.65 -21.87
CA HIS A 58 15.37 -28.03 -21.57
C HIS A 58 15.15 -28.40 -20.09
N VAL A 59 15.53 -27.50 -19.17
CA VAL A 59 15.46 -27.76 -17.74
C VAL A 59 15.00 -26.48 -17.06
N ALA A 60 13.73 -26.41 -16.69
CA ALA A 60 13.17 -25.28 -15.95
C ALA A 60 12.53 -25.73 -14.65
N LYS A 61 12.82 -25.03 -13.58
CA LYS A 61 12.28 -25.29 -12.25
C LYS A 61 10.92 -24.60 -12.06
N TYR A 62 10.68 -23.52 -12.81
CA TYR A 62 9.52 -22.65 -12.61
C TYR A 62 8.56 -22.72 -13.81
N PRO A 63 7.24 -22.50 -13.58
CA PRO A 63 6.24 -22.48 -14.67
C PRO A 63 6.62 -21.51 -15.78
N GLY A 64 6.23 -21.82 -17.02
CA GLY A 64 6.60 -21.01 -18.19
C GLY A 64 8.06 -21.18 -18.62
N LEU A 65 8.71 -22.27 -18.21
CA LEU A 65 10.12 -22.55 -18.49
C LEU A 65 11.07 -21.45 -17.98
N LEU A 66 10.71 -20.77 -16.90
CA LEU A 66 11.50 -19.66 -16.36
C LEU A 66 12.73 -20.14 -15.58
N GLN A 67 13.83 -19.40 -15.69
CA GLN A 67 15.08 -19.63 -14.97
C GLN A 67 15.04 -19.13 -13.53
N GLY A 68 14.07 -18.29 -13.17
CA GLY A 68 13.89 -17.72 -11.83
C GLY A 68 12.42 -17.42 -11.54
N GLU A 69 12.09 -17.25 -10.27
CA GLU A 69 10.74 -17.00 -9.81
C GLU A 69 10.52 -15.51 -9.52
N GLY A 70 9.36 -14.99 -9.94
CA GLY A 70 8.88 -13.65 -9.58
C GLY A 70 9.89 -12.54 -9.86
N ALA A 71 10.07 -11.65 -8.89
CA ALA A 71 10.98 -10.50 -9.00
C ALA A 71 12.46 -10.91 -9.10
N ALA A 72 12.85 -12.09 -8.60
CA ALA A 72 14.24 -12.54 -8.64
C ALA A 72 14.74 -12.63 -10.08
N LEU A 73 13.91 -13.13 -11.01
CA LEU A 73 14.23 -13.18 -12.43
C LEU A 73 14.44 -11.78 -13.02
N CYS A 74 13.55 -10.84 -12.71
CA CYS A 74 13.64 -9.47 -13.23
C CYS A 74 14.92 -8.76 -12.72
N TYR A 75 15.27 -8.98 -11.46
CA TYR A 75 16.42 -8.36 -10.81
C TYR A 75 17.79 -8.89 -11.28
N THR A 76 17.84 -9.93 -12.07
CA THR A 76 19.10 -10.36 -12.72
C THR A 76 19.67 -9.25 -13.60
N CYS A 77 18.79 -8.51 -14.29
CA CYS A 77 19.13 -7.36 -15.12
C CYS A 77 18.76 -6.01 -14.47
N HIS A 78 17.61 -5.91 -13.82
CA HIS A 78 17.13 -4.68 -13.18
C HIS A 78 17.72 -4.49 -11.76
N ARG A 79 19.04 -4.55 -11.64
CA ARG A 79 19.76 -4.50 -10.33
C ARG A 79 19.58 -3.17 -9.61
N GLN A 80 19.56 -2.05 -10.35
CA GLN A 80 19.32 -0.73 -9.77
C GLN A 80 17.92 -0.63 -9.17
N ALA A 81 16.92 -1.13 -9.85
CA ALA A 81 15.53 -1.18 -9.34
C ALA A 81 15.46 -1.97 -8.02
N LYS A 82 16.17 -3.11 -7.92
CA LYS A 82 16.27 -3.88 -6.66
C LYS A 82 16.78 -3.04 -5.51
N MET A 83 17.83 -2.24 -5.74
CA MET A 83 18.42 -1.38 -4.71
C MET A 83 17.51 -0.20 -4.34
N GLU A 84 16.83 0.37 -5.31
CA GLU A 84 15.89 1.48 -5.09
C GLU A 84 14.65 1.02 -4.34
N PHE A 85 14.09 -0.13 -4.71
CA PHE A 85 12.88 -0.69 -4.09
C PHE A 85 13.12 -1.27 -2.68
N ALA A 86 14.35 -1.28 -2.20
CA ALA A 86 14.69 -1.59 -0.82
C ALA A 86 14.58 -0.38 0.12
N LYS A 87 14.29 0.83 -0.39
CA LYS A 87 14.35 2.09 0.37
C LYS A 87 13.05 2.87 0.30
N GLY A 88 12.76 3.63 1.36
CA GLY A 88 11.62 4.53 1.42
C GLY A 88 10.26 3.83 1.47
N VAL A 89 9.25 4.50 0.98
CA VAL A 89 7.88 3.96 0.86
C VAL A 89 7.78 3.17 -0.43
N VAL A 90 7.66 1.86 -0.33
CA VAL A 90 7.57 0.95 -1.48
C VAL A 90 6.12 0.54 -1.69
N HIS A 91 5.63 0.62 -2.92
CA HIS A 91 4.31 0.17 -3.30
C HIS A 91 4.14 -1.33 -2.98
N GLN A 92 3.03 -1.72 -2.36
CA GLN A 92 2.84 -3.10 -1.90
C GLN A 92 3.06 -4.16 -2.98
N PRO A 93 2.50 -4.05 -4.20
CA PRO A 93 2.76 -5.04 -5.25
C PRO A 93 4.25 -5.15 -5.64
N VAL A 94 5.00 -4.06 -5.55
CA VAL A 94 6.46 -4.05 -5.82
C VAL A 94 7.21 -4.75 -4.71
N ARG A 95 6.85 -4.50 -3.45
CA ARG A 95 7.39 -5.20 -2.28
C ARG A 95 7.15 -6.70 -2.36
N ASP A 96 5.96 -7.11 -2.82
CA ASP A 96 5.56 -8.50 -3.01
C ASP A 96 6.17 -9.15 -4.27
N GLY A 97 6.97 -8.41 -5.05
CA GLY A 97 7.58 -8.92 -6.28
C GLY A 97 6.60 -9.15 -7.43
N LYS A 98 5.39 -8.58 -7.37
CA LYS A 98 4.30 -8.78 -8.34
C LYS A 98 4.47 -7.90 -9.58
N CYS A 99 5.64 -7.90 -10.22
CA CYS A 99 5.96 -7.06 -11.38
C CYS A 99 4.97 -7.27 -12.53
N LEU A 100 4.61 -8.53 -12.79
CA LEU A 100 3.69 -8.90 -13.87
C LEU A 100 2.23 -8.55 -13.59
N GLY A 101 1.90 -8.06 -12.41
CA GLY A 101 0.58 -7.50 -12.14
C GLY A 101 0.30 -6.22 -12.95
N CYS A 102 1.36 -5.48 -13.28
CA CYS A 102 1.30 -4.24 -14.04
C CYS A 102 1.98 -4.33 -15.40
N HIS A 103 3.10 -5.06 -15.51
CA HIS A 103 3.94 -5.11 -16.70
C HIS A 103 3.73 -6.38 -17.51
N ALA A 104 3.79 -6.24 -18.85
CA ALA A 104 3.89 -7.33 -19.81
C ALA A 104 5.38 -7.60 -20.07
N PRO A 105 5.88 -8.83 -19.85
CA PRO A 105 7.32 -9.09 -19.92
C PRO A 105 7.88 -9.13 -21.34
N HIS A 106 7.04 -9.29 -22.36
CA HIS A 106 7.48 -9.43 -23.74
C HIS A 106 7.28 -8.14 -24.56
N ALA A 107 6.03 -7.73 -24.72
CA ALA A 107 5.67 -6.53 -25.47
C ALA A 107 4.32 -5.98 -25.01
N SER A 108 4.05 -4.72 -25.32
CA SER A 108 2.81 -4.03 -24.95
C SER A 108 2.47 -2.91 -25.94
N GLY A 109 1.21 -2.52 -25.98
CA GLY A 109 0.74 -1.30 -26.63
C GLY A 109 0.98 -0.02 -25.81
N HIS A 110 1.39 -0.14 -24.55
CA HIS A 110 1.48 0.94 -23.58
C HIS A 110 2.93 1.18 -23.13
N ASP A 111 3.25 2.46 -22.89
CA ASP A 111 4.57 2.85 -22.39
C ASP A 111 4.93 2.16 -21.07
N GLY A 112 6.23 1.93 -20.87
CA GLY A 112 6.72 1.18 -19.71
C GLY A 112 6.28 -0.28 -19.69
N LEU A 113 5.91 -0.85 -20.84
CA LEU A 113 5.39 -2.21 -20.97
C LEU A 113 4.17 -2.48 -20.06
N LEU A 114 3.34 -1.49 -19.80
CA LEU A 114 2.12 -1.69 -19.02
C LEU A 114 1.13 -2.59 -19.79
N ARG A 115 0.44 -3.47 -19.06
CA ARG A 115 -0.58 -4.37 -19.63
C ARG A 115 -1.81 -3.64 -20.17
N LYS A 116 -2.10 -2.47 -19.60
CA LYS A 116 -3.23 -1.59 -19.92
C LYS A 116 -2.74 -0.14 -19.95
N SER A 117 -3.62 0.81 -20.28
CA SER A 117 -3.32 2.22 -20.06
C SER A 117 -2.92 2.50 -18.61
N LEU A 118 -2.20 3.59 -18.36
CA LEU A 118 -1.75 3.94 -17.01
C LEU A 118 -2.91 3.99 -16.01
N ALA A 119 -4.00 4.67 -16.37
CA ALA A 119 -5.16 4.81 -15.49
C ALA A 119 -5.84 3.45 -15.22
N GLU A 120 -6.09 2.66 -16.25
CA GLU A 120 -6.69 1.32 -16.09
C GLU A 120 -5.81 0.38 -15.26
N THR A 121 -4.49 0.48 -15.40
CA THR A 121 -3.55 -0.29 -14.59
C THR A 121 -3.68 0.06 -13.11
N CYS A 122 -3.76 1.35 -12.78
CA CYS A 122 -3.95 1.79 -11.39
C CYS A 122 -5.34 1.40 -10.85
N PHE A 123 -6.39 1.62 -11.63
CA PHE A 123 -7.78 1.36 -11.24
C PHE A 123 -8.09 -0.13 -11.11
N SER A 124 -7.29 -1.03 -11.67
CA SER A 124 -7.48 -2.47 -11.46
C SER A 124 -7.43 -2.88 -9.99
N CYS A 125 -6.74 -2.10 -9.15
CA CYS A 125 -6.68 -2.28 -7.70
C CYS A 125 -7.29 -1.10 -6.92
N HIS A 126 -7.12 0.13 -7.42
CA HIS A 126 -7.63 1.36 -6.81
C HIS A 126 -9.03 1.72 -7.33
N GLN A 127 -9.97 0.78 -7.25
CA GLN A 127 -11.33 0.90 -7.83
C GLN A 127 -12.12 2.08 -7.27
N GLU A 128 -11.92 2.44 -6.00
CA GLU A 128 -12.60 3.58 -5.39
C GLU A 128 -12.27 4.91 -6.06
N LEU A 129 -11.02 5.04 -6.59
CA LEU A 129 -10.60 6.24 -7.33
C LEU A 129 -11.24 6.33 -8.72
N ALA A 130 -11.69 5.21 -9.27
CA ALA A 130 -12.39 5.18 -10.56
C ALA A 130 -13.84 5.65 -10.47
N LYS A 131 -14.39 5.80 -9.26
CA LYS A 131 -15.78 6.27 -9.07
C LYS A 131 -15.92 7.71 -9.54
N PRO A 132 -16.99 8.03 -10.28
CA PRO A 132 -17.24 9.38 -10.75
C PRO A 132 -17.32 10.39 -9.59
N GLN A 133 -16.69 11.54 -9.78
CA GLN A 133 -16.77 12.69 -8.85
C GLN A 133 -17.39 13.87 -9.56
N ALA A 134 -18.15 14.72 -8.83
CA ALA A 134 -18.78 15.89 -9.42
C ALA A 134 -17.75 16.93 -9.92
N VAL A 135 -16.63 17.04 -9.22
CA VAL A 135 -15.49 17.87 -9.61
C VAL A 135 -14.24 17.00 -9.56
N THR A 136 -13.52 16.96 -10.67
CA THR A 136 -12.31 16.14 -10.80
C THR A 136 -11.11 17.04 -11.12
N HIS A 137 -9.97 16.77 -10.50
CA HIS A 137 -8.73 17.47 -10.79
C HIS A 137 -8.24 17.11 -12.21
N LYS A 138 -7.88 18.13 -13.00
CA LYS A 138 -7.56 17.95 -14.43
C LYS A 138 -6.49 16.87 -14.69
N PRO A 139 -5.32 16.82 -14.02
CA PRO A 139 -4.35 15.75 -14.23
C PRO A 139 -4.90 14.36 -13.90
N PHE A 140 -5.72 14.25 -12.86
CA PHE A 140 -6.37 12.99 -12.49
C PHE A 140 -7.41 12.56 -13.54
N ALA A 141 -8.26 13.49 -14.00
CA ALA A 141 -9.25 13.22 -15.06
C ALA A 141 -8.60 12.76 -16.36
N GLN A 142 -7.37 13.18 -16.64
CA GLN A 142 -6.56 12.78 -17.79
C GLN A 142 -5.76 11.49 -17.57
N GLY A 143 -5.93 10.82 -16.42
CA GLY A 143 -5.20 9.59 -16.09
C GLY A 143 -3.71 9.78 -15.85
N GLN A 144 -3.26 11.01 -15.59
CA GLN A 144 -1.85 11.38 -15.42
C GLN A 144 -1.34 11.09 -13.99
N CYS A 145 -1.55 9.87 -13.49
CA CYS A 145 -1.24 9.50 -12.12
C CYS A 145 0.23 9.77 -11.75
N THR A 146 1.13 9.52 -12.69
CA THR A 146 2.57 9.67 -12.49
C THR A 146 3.06 11.13 -12.52
N VAL A 147 2.20 12.11 -12.77
CA VAL A 147 2.55 13.52 -12.54
C VAL A 147 2.82 13.78 -11.06
N CYS A 148 2.02 13.15 -10.18
CA CYS A 148 2.11 13.31 -8.72
C CYS A 148 2.79 12.12 -8.03
N HIS A 149 2.59 10.89 -8.52
CA HIS A 149 3.02 9.65 -7.86
C HIS A 149 4.22 8.98 -8.54
N ARG A 150 5.02 8.27 -7.74
CA ARG A 150 6.01 7.29 -8.20
C ARG A 150 5.45 5.89 -7.93
N PRO A 151 5.04 5.13 -8.97
CA PRO A 151 4.28 3.89 -8.76
C PRO A 151 5.07 2.74 -8.12
N HIS A 152 6.38 2.80 -8.11
CA HIS A 152 7.20 1.74 -7.53
C HIS A 152 7.64 2.09 -6.10
N GLN A 153 8.26 3.25 -5.92
CA GLN A 153 8.84 3.67 -4.65
C GLN A 153 8.97 5.20 -4.62
N ALA A 154 8.81 5.80 -3.45
CA ALA A 154 9.07 7.21 -3.20
C ALA A 154 9.69 7.44 -1.81
N LYS A 155 10.25 8.63 -1.58
CA LYS A 155 10.66 9.06 -0.24
C LYS A 155 9.45 9.47 0.61
N ASN A 156 8.42 10.04 -0.03
CA ASN A 156 7.27 10.63 0.63
C ASN A 156 6.11 9.64 0.74
N GLY A 157 5.26 9.84 1.74
CA GLY A 157 4.03 9.09 1.92
C GLY A 157 3.14 9.09 0.66
N GLN A 158 2.22 8.13 0.57
CA GLN A 158 1.35 7.92 -0.60
C GLN A 158 2.10 7.87 -1.94
N LEU A 159 3.39 7.54 -1.93
CA LEU A 159 4.25 7.48 -3.11
C LEU A 159 4.34 8.83 -3.86
N LEU A 160 4.22 9.94 -3.18
CA LEU A 160 4.35 11.26 -3.80
C LEU A 160 5.80 11.55 -4.23
N LYS A 161 5.94 12.23 -5.37
CA LYS A 161 7.25 12.64 -5.90
C LYS A 161 7.98 13.63 -5.01
N MET A 162 7.22 14.46 -4.30
CA MET A 162 7.68 15.53 -3.41
C MET A 162 6.76 15.58 -2.18
N GLU A 163 7.12 16.38 -1.17
CA GLU A 163 6.18 16.74 -0.11
C GLU A 163 4.89 17.33 -0.70
N ALA A 164 3.75 17.05 -0.06
CA ALA A 164 2.44 17.33 -0.63
C ALA A 164 2.26 18.82 -1.01
N ASP A 165 2.59 19.72 -0.09
CA ASP A 165 2.44 21.16 -0.35
C ASP A 165 3.38 21.64 -1.45
N ALA A 166 4.63 21.20 -1.45
CA ALA A 166 5.60 21.53 -2.50
C ALA A 166 5.13 21.00 -3.87
N LEU A 167 4.53 19.82 -3.89
CA LEU A 167 3.96 19.24 -5.11
C LEU A 167 2.78 20.06 -5.64
N CYS A 168 1.86 20.46 -4.77
CA CYS A 168 0.73 21.31 -5.16
C CYS A 168 1.21 22.67 -5.69
N LEU A 169 2.14 23.31 -4.96
CA LEU A 169 2.67 24.63 -5.30
C LEU A 169 3.54 24.64 -6.56
N SER A 170 4.04 23.48 -7.01
CA SER A 170 4.77 23.40 -8.28
C SER A 170 3.93 23.84 -9.49
N CYS A 171 2.59 23.72 -9.38
CA CYS A 171 1.65 24.17 -10.41
C CYS A 171 0.75 25.31 -9.90
N HIS A 172 0.39 25.32 -8.63
CA HIS A 172 -0.49 26.30 -8.00
C HIS A 172 0.30 27.40 -7.26
N GLN A 173 1.22 28.06 -7.96
CA GLN A 173 2.16 29.03 -7.37
C GLN A 173 1.47 30.21 -6.67
N GLN A 174 0.25 30.59 -7.11
CA GLN A 174 -0.52 31.70 -6.54
C GLN A 174 -1.63 31.24 -5.59
N ALA A 175 -1.60 29.99 -5.10
CA ALA A 175 -2.64 29.45 -4.23
C ALA A 175 -2.88 30.34 -3.01
N GLN A 176 -1.82 30.85 -2.38
CA GLN A 176 -1.89 31.75 -1.22
C GLN A 176 -2.78 32.98 -1.46
N ASN A 177 -2.70 33.56 -2.65
CA ASN A 177 -3.40 34.81 -3.03
C ASN A 177 -4.73 34.53 -3.74
N SER A 178 -5.14 33.30 -3.89
CA SER A 178 -6.38 32.94 -4.58
C SER A 178 -7.61 33.42 -3.80
N ALA A 179 -8.69 33.72 -4.51
CA ALA A 179 -9.95 34.19 -3.91
C ALA A 179 -10.49 33.20 -2.86
N GLY A 180 -10.26 31.89 -3.07
CA GLY A 180 -10.70 30.84 -2.15
C GLY A 180 -9.98 30.83 -0.80
N HIS A 181 -8.76 31.41 -0.75
CA HIS A 181 -7.95 31.46 0.47
C HIS A 181 -7.91 32.85 1.11
N ARG A 182 -8.65 33.79 0.54
CA ARG A 182 -8.70 35.16 1.08
C ARG A 182 -9.29 35.17 2.48
N GLY A 183 -8.57 35.78 3.42
CA GLY A 183 -8.99 35.89 4.81
C GLY A 183 -8.56 34.70 5.70
N PHE A 184 -7.79 33.77 5.16
CA PHE A 184 -7.16 32.73 6.00
C PHE A 184 -6.07 33.35 6.88
N PRO A 185 -6.01 32.98 8.17
CA PRO A 185 -4.96 33.46 9.05
C PRO A 185 -3.63 32.76 8.74
N GLY A 186 -2.60 33.56 8.45
CA GLY A 186 -1.24 33.05 8.23
C GLY A 186 -0.98 32.41 6.87
N LYS A 187 0.13 31.67 6.78
CA LYS A 187 0.56 30.99 5.57
C LYS A 187 -0.29 29.74 5.33
N ILE A 188 -0.80 29.56 4.14
CA ILE A 188 -1.52 28.33 3.74
C ILE A 188 -0.52 27.17 3.59
N SER A 189 -0.80 26.10 4.30
CA SER A 189 -0.06 24.84 4.28
C SER A 189 -1.02 23.68 4.55
N ASP A 190 -0.53 22.44 4.47
CA ASP A 190 -1.33 21.22 4.62
C ASP A 190 -2.56 21.22 3.70
N CYS A 191 -2.31 21.45 2.40
CA CYS A 191 -3.35 21.53 1.36
C CYS A 191 -4.32 20.35 1.41
N LEU A 192 -3.82 19.16 1.73
CA LEU A 192 -4.61 17.93 1.80
C LEU A 192 -5.58 17.88 3.00
N SER A 193 -5.44 18.76 3.98
CA SER A 193 -6.40 18.85 5.09
C SER A 193 -7.76 19.39 4.64
N CYS A 194 -7.79 20.12 3.53
CA CYS A 194 -9.01 20.72 2.98
C CYS A 194 -9.38 20.15 1.61
N HIS A 195 -8.38 19.81 0.79
CA HIS A 195 -8.56 19.41 -0.60
C HIS A 195 -8.36 17.92 -0.82
N ASN A 196 -9.20 17.34 -1.70
CA ASN A 196 -8.97 16.00 -2.25
C ASN A 196 -8.45 16.17 -3.70
N PRO A 197 -7.16 15.87 -3.97
CA PRO A 197 -6.55 16.11 -5.28
C PRO A 197 -7.04 15.18 -6.40
N HIS A 198 -7.79 14.15 -6.09
CA HIS A 198 -8.37 13.26 -7.10
C HIS A 198 -9.73 13.74 -7.57
N GLY A 199 -10.58 14.18 -6.65
CA GLY A 199 -11.90 14.67 -6.96
C GLY A 199 -12.75 14.85 -5.70
N SER A 200 -13.84 15.58 -5.83
CA SER A 200 -14.73 15.91 -4.74
C SER A 200 -16.15 16.20 -5.24
N ALA A 201 -17.12 16.17 -4.34
CA ALA A 201 -18.46 16.67 -4.62
C ALA A 201 -18.54 18.21 -4.64
N ARG A 202 -17.51 18.92 -4.18
CA ARG A 202 -17.51 20.38 -3.99
C ARG A 202 -16.54 21.09 -4.93
N LYS A 203 -16.90 22.29 -5.36
CA LYS A 203 -15.99 23.18 -6.12
C LYS A 203 -14.67 23.38 -5.36
N GLY A 204 -13.58 23.59 -6.12
CA GLY A 204 -12.25 23.75 -5.55
C GLY A 204 -11.67 22.48 -4.93
N LEU A 205 -12.26 21.32 -5.23
CA LEU A 205 -11.84 20.02 -4.68
C LEU A 205 -11.91 19.98 -3.13
N ILE A 206 -12.74 20.80 -2.52
CA ILE A 206 -12.93 20.81 -1.07
C ILE A 206 -13.55 19.46 -0.66
N ARG A 207 -13.03 18.86 0.42
CA ARG A 207 -13.53 17.61 0.98
C ARG A 207 -15.00 17.71 1.37
N GLN A 208 -15.70 16.57 1.40
CA GLN A 208 -17.16 16.52 1.49
C GLN A 208 -17.71 17.07 2.81
N HIS A 209 -17.09 16.73 3.93
CA HIS A 209 -17.52 17.13 5.26
C HIS A 209 -16.63 18.25 5.78
N LEU A 210 -17.26 19.34 6.22
CA LEU A 210 -16.59 20.47 6.84
C LEU A 210 -16.80 20.41 8.35
N HIS A 211 -15.73 20.66 9.12
CA HIS A 211 -15.85 20.87 10.54
C HIS A 211 -16.66 22.13 10.81
N GLN A 212 -17.57 22.10 11.75
CA GLN A 212 -18.53 23.21 11.96
C GLN A 212 -17.84 24.56 12.15
N PRO A 213 -16.84 24.76 13.04
CA PRO A 213 -16.17 26.05 13.18
C PRO A 213 -15.51 26.54 11.87
N TYR A 214 -14.95 25.61 11.09
CA TYR A 214 -14.38 25.94 9.78
C TYR A 214 -15.46 26.36 8.77
N ALA A 215 -16.58 25.65 8.71
CA ALA A 215 -17.71 25.98 7.83
C ALA A 215 -18.31 27.34 8.16
N GLU A 216 -18.35 27.71 9.44
CA GLU A 216 -18.85 28.98 9.97
C GLU A 216 -17.79 30.09 9.97
N LYS A 217 -16.57 29.81 9.48
CA LYS A 217 -15.43 30.74 9.48
C LYS A 217 -15.04 31.30 10.87
N LYS A 218 -15.30 30.51 11.91
CA LYS A 218 -14.93 30.83 13.29
C LYS A 218 -13.48 30.47 13.57
N CYS A 219 -12.56 31.04 12.81
CA CYS A 219 -11.12 30.71 12.83
C CYS A 219 -10.51 30.92 14.22
N ASP A 220 -10.91 32.00 14.90
CA ASP A 220 -10.40 32.37 16.23
C ASP A 220 -10.79 31.38 17.33
N SER A 221 -11.78 30.50 17.06
CA SER A 221 -12.12 29.43 18.02
C SER A 221 -10.96 28.46 18.25
N CYS A 222 -10.03 28.34 17.30
CA CYS A 222 -8.85 27.48 17.38
C CYS A 222 -7.54 28.28 17.18
N HIS A 223 -7.53 29.27 16.28
CA HIS A 223 -6.36 30.04 15.86
C HIS A 223 -6.29 31.46 16.49
N GLY A 224 -6.89 31.67 17.65
CA GLY A 224 -6.90 32.95 18.35
C GLY A 224 -5.55 33.34 18.98
N GLN A 225 -5.51 34.53 19.62
CA GLN A 225 -4.27 35.10 20.15
C GLN A 225 -3.49 34.24 21.15
N GLN A 226 -4.12 33.25 21.79
CA GLN A 226 -3.46 32.30 22.66
C GLN A 226 -2.83 31.10 21.91
N GLN A 227 -2.89 31.08 20.59
CA GLN A 227 -2.27 30.09 19.66
C GLN A 227 -2.28 28.63 20.13
N ASN A 228 -3.25 28.25 20.97
CA ASN A 228 -3.35 26.89 21.49
C ASN A 228 -4.07 26.02 20.45
N THR A 229 -3.30 25.56 19.44
CA THR A 229 -3.78 24.64 18.38
C THR A 229 -3.60 23.17 18.75
N GLY A 230 -3.13 22.89 19.96
CA GLY A 230 -2.94 21.53 20.48
C GLY A 230 -4.25 20.85 20.85
N SER A 231 -4.15 19.70 21.47
CA SER A 231 -5.31 18.88 21.90
C SER A 231 -6.29 19.65 22.79
N GLU A 232 -5.81 20.61 23.59
CA GLU A 232 -6.65 21.46 24.44
C GLU A 232 -7.64 22.33 23.63
N ALA A 233 -7.26 22.78 22.43
CA ALA A 233 -8.18 23.51 21.57
C ALA A 233 -9.38 22.63 21.15
N CYS A 234 -9.14 21.37 20.89
CA CYS A 234 -10.19 20.40 20.54
C CYS A 234 -11.09 20.12 21.74
N LEU A 235 -10.50 19.90 22.92
CA LEU A 235 -11.20 19.51 24.15
C LEU A 235 -12.09 20.62 24.73
N ARG A 236 -11.96 21.88 24.31
CA ARG A 236 -12.90 22.94 24.69
C ARG A 236 -14.33 22.65 24.21
N CYS A 237 -14.49 22.02 23.07
CA CYS A 237 -15.79 21.62 22.52
C CYS A 237 -16.03 20.11 22.65
N HIS A 238 -14.98 19.30 22.58
CA HIS A 238 -15.03 17.85 22.66
C HIS A 238 -14.65 17.33 24.07
N ALA A 239 -15.14 18.00 25.12
CA ALA A 239 -14.78 17.71 26.52
C ALA A 239 -15.07 16.24 26.92
N GLY A 240 -16.14 15.64 26.38
CA GLY A 240 -16.48 14.24 26.64
C GLY A 240 -15.41 13.24 26.21
N MET A 241 -14.52 13.63 25.30
CA MET A 241 -13.41 12.77 24.86
C MET A 241 -12.32 12.64 25.92
N LYS A 242 -12.21 13.59 26.86
CA LYS A 242 -11.13 13.62 27.85
C LYS A 242 -11.11 12.34 28.68
N THR A 243 -12.27 11.87 29.15
CA THR A 243 -12.37 10.65 29.96
C THR A 243 -11.89 9.43 29.19
N THR A 244 -12.34 9.25 27.95
CA THR A 244 -11.92 8.13 27.10
C THR A 244 -10.42 8.16 26.82
N MET A 245 -9.88 9.35 26.56
CA MET A 245 -8.45 9.53 26.27
C MET A 245 -7.56 9.33 27.50
N MET A 246 -8.10 9.38 28.71
CA MET A 246 -7.40 9.10 29.98
C MET A 246 -7.55 7.66 30.45
N ALA A 247 -8.23 6.80 29.71
CA ALA A 247 -8.36 5.38 30.03
C ALA A 247 -6.97 4.69 30.08
N PRO A 248 -6.83 3.59 30.85
CA PRO A 248 -5.55 2.90 31.04
C PRO A 248 -4.86 2.47 29.74
N HIS A 249 -5.64 2.11 28.72
CA HIS A 249 -5.16 1.78 27.39
C HIS A 249 -5.70 2.82 26.41
N ASN A 250 -4.83 3.64 25.82
CA ASN A 250 -5.24 4.74 24.98
C ASN A 250 -4.18 5.06 23.91
N HIS A 251 -4.58 5.85 22.90
CA HIS A 251 -3.70 6.41 21.88
C HIS A 251 -3.15 7.81 22.24
N MET A 252 -3.30 8.23 23.49
CA MET A 252 -2.63 9.44 23.95
C MET A 252 -1.14 9.16 24.05
N PHE A 253 -0.45 9.52 23.00
CA PHE A 253 1.00 9.49 22.98
C PHE A 253 1.50 10.50 24.00
N ALA A 254 2.08 10.00 25.07
CA ALA A 254 2.67 10.84 26.11
C ALA A 254 3.59 11.89 25.45
N GLY A 255 3.21 13.16 25.53
CA GLY A 255 3.96 14.27 24.95
C GLY A 255 3.61 14.71 23.53
N ALA A 256 2.64 14.09 22.84
CA ALA A 256 2.19 14.61 21.55
C ALA A 256 1.15 15.72 21.74
N GLU A 257 1.61 16.99 21.71
CA GLU A 257 0.73 18.17 21.82
C GLU A 257 -0.42 18.16 20.78
N ASN A 258 -0.24 17.42 19.68
CA ASN A 258 -1.13 17.38 18.52
C ASN A 258 -1.67 15.97 18.22
N GLY A 259 -1.87 15.12 19.22
CA GLY A 259 -2.31 13.73 19.03
C GLY A 259 -3.58 13.57 18.19
N CYS A 260 -4.56 14.44 18.36
CA CYS A 260 -5.84 14.38 17.60
C CYS A 260 -5.64 14.47 16.09
N ILE A 261 -4.77 15.37 15.63
CA ILE A 261 -4.55 15.63 14.21
C ILE A 261 -3.66 14.59 13.51
N LEU A 262 -3.13 13.64 14.23
CA LEU A 262 -2.49 12.48 13.59
C LEU A 262 -3.52 11.65 12.79
N CYS A 263 -4.75 11.59 13.29
CA CYS A 263 -5.84 10.82 12.67
C CYS A 263 -6.90 11.73 12.04
N HIS A 264 -7.20 12.88 12.65
CA HIS A 264 -8.26 13.77 12.22
C HIS A 264 -7.74 15.00 11.47
N SER A 265 -8.53 15.48 10.50
CA SER A 265 -8.36 16.78 9.90
C SER A 265 -9.33 17.77 10.57
N PRO A 266 -8.85 18.84 11.20
CA PRO A 266 -9.74 19.76 11.92
C PRO A 266 -10.54 20.70 11.00
N HIS A 267 -10.26 20.71 9.71
CA HIS A 267 -10.93 21.61 8.76
C HIS A 267 -11.97 20.89 7.90
N ALA A 268 -11.57 19.80 7.23
CA ALA A 268 -12.44 19.07 6.33
C ALA A 268 -12.02 17.59 6.20
N GLY A 269 -12.96 16.72 5.87
CA GLY A 269 -12.72 15.29 5.68
C GLY A 269 -13.63 14.69 4.62
N ASP A 270 -13.30 13.50 4.13
CA ASP A 270 -14.13 12.76 3.18
C ASP A 270 -15.19 11.90 3.89
N ASP A 271 -15.10 11.76 5.19
CA ASP A 271 -16.10 11.12 6.04
C ASP A 271 -16.54 12.02 7.21
N LYS A 272 -17.65 11.64 7.88
CA LYS A 272 -18.21 12.41 9.01
C LYS A 272 -17.31 12.44 10.24
N LYS A 273 -16.35 11.53 10.36
CA LYS A 273 -15.39 11.47 11.47
C LYS A 273 -14.18 12.35 11.21
N MET A 274 -14.11 13.01 10.07
CA MET A 274 -13.02 13.92 9.68
C MET A 274 -11.66 13.25 9.70
N LEU A 275 -11.58 11.96 9.34
CA LEU A 275 -10.31 11.26 9.25
C LEU A 275 -9.46 11.78 8.08
N ARG A 276 -8.14 11.84 8.27
CA ARG A 276 -7.18 12.24 7.23
C ARG A 276 -7.16 11.28 6.03
N THR A 277 -7.45 10.02 6.29
CA THR A 277 -7.66 8.99 5.27
C THR A 277 -8.82 8.10 5.68
N SER A 278 -9.57 7.60 4.69
CA SER A 278 -10.78 6.82 4.95
C SER A 278 -10.49 5.46 5.60
N GLY A 279 -11.38 5.08 6.51
CA GLY A 279 -11.42 3.76 7.14
C GLY A 279 -10.12 3.40 7.87
N ASN A 280 -9.74 2.15 7.80
CA ASN A 280 -8.56 1.61 8.49
C ASN A 280 -7.23 2.16 7.98
N LYS A 281 -7.19 2.80 6.82
CA LYS A 281 -5.96 3.37 6.26
C LYS A 281 -5.34 4.43 7.16
N VAL A 282 -6.13 5.06 8.02
CA VAL A 282 -5.62 6.02 9.01
C VAL A 282 -4.76 5.34 10.08
N CYS A 283 -5.01 4.06 10.35
CA CYS A 283 -4.27 3.28 11.35
C CYS A 283 -2.95 2.72 10.79
N GLN A 284 -2.92 2.45 9.50
CA GLN A 284 -1.83 1.73 8.82
C GLN A 284 -0.42 2.34 9.00
N PRO A 285 -0.22 3.67 9.00
CA PRO A 285 1.13 4.25 9.14
C PRO A 285 1.86 3.82 10.40
N CYS A 286 1.13 3.61 11.50
CA CYS A 286 1.69 3.18 12.78
C CYS A 286 1.58 1.67 13.02
N HIS A 287 0.56 1.02 12.46
CA HIS A 287 0.28 -0.41 12.63
C HIS A 287 0.66 -1.25 11.41
N GLN A 288 1.78 -0.93 10.75
CA GLN A 288 2.23 -1.61 9.52
C GLN A 288 2.40 -3.12 9.69
N ASP A 289 2.95 -3.56 10.83
CA ASP A 289 3.19 -4.98 11.10
C ASP A 289 1.87 -5.76 11.19
N THR A 290 0.85 -5.17 11.84
CA THR A 290 -0.49 -5.75 11.93
C THR A 290 -1.12 -5.90 10.54
N PHE A 291 -1.05 -4.84 9.71
CA PHE A 291 -1.56 -4.90 8.34
C PHE A 291 -0.80 -5.88 7.46
N SER A 292 0.52 -5.95 7.61
CA SER A 292 1.36 -6.90 6.86
C SER A 292 1.06 -8.33 7.25
N ARG A 293 0.97 -8.63 8.55
CA ARG A 293 0.60 -9.94 9.08
C ARG A 293 -0.79 -10.35 8.57
N TYR A 294 -1.77 -9.48 8.69
CA TYR A 294 -3.11 -9.75 8.19
C TYR A 294 -3.12 -10.04 6.68
N ALA A 295 -2.42 -9.24 5.88
CA ALA A 295 -2.37 -9.42 4.43
C ALA A 295 -1.68 -10.72 4.00
N GLN A 296 -0.68 -11.17 4.76
CA GLN A 296 0.08 -12.40 4.49
C GLN A 296 -0.60 -13.66 5.03
N SER A 297 -1.48 -13.53 6.02
CA SER A 297 -2.15 -14.67 6.66
C SER A 297 -3.05 -15.43 5.69
N LYS A 298 -2.99 -16.76 5.76
CA LYS A 298 -3.78 -17.66 4.93
C LYS A 298 -5.27 -17.61 5.27
N HIS A 299 -5.58 -17.47 6.55
CA HIS A 299 -6.92 -17.33 7.07
C HIS A 299 -7.07 -15.96 7.73
N ARG A 300 -8.01 -15.16 7.24
CA ARG A 300 -8.23 -13.77 7.66
C ARG A 300 -9.65 -13.57 8.09
N HIS A 301 -9.83 -12.89 9.22
CA HIS A 301 -11.17 -12.56 9.71
C HIS A 301 -11.83 -11.53 8.77
N PRO A 302 -13.05 -11.78 8.27
CA PRO A 302 -13.65 -10.95 7.22
C PRO A 302 -13.99 -9.52 7.66
N SER A 303 -14.21 -9.28 8.95
CA SER A 303 -14.66 -7.98 9.48
C SER A 303 -13.53 -7.02 9.86
N VAL A 304 -12.27 -7.30 9.48
CA VAL A 304 -11.14 -6.41 9.83
C VAL A 304 -11.13 -5.09 9.02
N ASP A 305 -12.09 -4.91 8.12
CA ASP A 305 -12.26 -3.64 7.39
C ASP A 305 -12.72 -2.47 8.31
N SER A 306 -13.10 -2.74 9.56
CA SER A 306 -13.40 -1.74 10.57
C SER A 306 -12.76 -2.08 11.91
N CYS A 307 -11.54 -1.55 12.15
CA CYS A 307 -10.86 -1.73 13.43
C CYS A 307 -11.74 -1.30 14.62
N SER A 308 -12.54 -0.24 14.42
CA SER A 308 -13.44 0.30 15.44
C SER A 308 -14.63 -0.59 15.77
N ASP A 309 -14.86 -1.70 15.08
CA ASP A 309 -15.91 -2.65 15.48
C ASP A 309 -15.51 -3.43 16.74
N CYS A 310 -14.21 -3.66 16.91
CA CYS A 310 -13.66 -4.37 18.06
C CYS A 310 -12.93 -3.44 19.03
N HIS A 311 -12.28 -2.37 18.53
CA HIS A 311 -11.46 -1.47 19.32
C HIS A 311 -12.12 -0.12 19.58
N GLU A 312 -11.95 0.40 20.81
CA GLU A 312 -12.26 1.79 21.16
C GLU A 312 -11.03 2.64 20.91
N VAL A 313 -10.97 3.22 19.72
CA VAL A 313 -9.74 3.83 19.16
C VAL A 313 -9.19 5.04 19.92
N HIS A 314 -9.95 5.63 20.82
CA HIS A 314 -9.47 6.73 21.65
C HIS A 314 -8.95 6.29 23.01
N GLY A 315 -9.44 5.17 23.52
CA GLY A 315 -9.00 4.59 24.76
C GLY A 315 -10.09 3.74 25.43
N SER A 316 -9.68 2.76 26.20
CA SER A 316 -10.56 1.87 26.97
C SER A 316 -9.88 1.31 28.20
N ASP A 317 -10.67 0.75 29.12
CA ASP A 317 -10.17 0.02 30.30
C ASP A 317 -9.65 -1.38 29.93
N ARG A 318 -9.85 -1.80 28.69
CA ARG A 318 -9.56 -3.15 28.23
C ARG A 318 -8.21 -3.22 27.51
N LEU A 319 -7.53 -4.34 27.70
CA LEU A 319 -6.29 -4.63 26.98
C LEU A 319 -6.52 -4.51 25.45
N ALA A 320 -5.53 -3.99 24.75
CA ALA A 320 -5.58 -3.69 23.31
C ALA A 320 -6.73 -2.72 22.95
N MET A 321 -7.22 -1.91 23.88
CA MET A 321 -8.32 -0.98 23.69
C MET A 321 -9.59 -1.64 23.14
N LEU A 322 -9.91 -2.85 23.56
CA LEU A 322 -11.16 -3.49 23.16
C LEU A 322 -12.38 -2.71 23.70
N ARG A 323 -13.48 -2.73 22.94
CA ARG A 323 -14.74 -2.09 23.31
C ARG A 323 -15.43 -2.74 24.50
N ASP A 324 -15.17 -4.03 24.69
CA ASP A 324 -15.68 -4.82 25.81
C ASP A 324 -14.63 -5.89 26.17
N ASP A 325 -14.91 -6.75 27.13
CA ASP A 325 -14.04 -7.90 27.41
C ASP A 325 -13.91 -8.81 26.18
N GLY A 326 -12.81 -9.57 26.10
CA GLY A 326 -12.46 -10.30 24.89
C GLY A 326 -13.52 -11.29 24.40
N ASN A 327 -14.34 -11.82 25.30
CA ASN A 327 -15.42 -12.75 24.94
C ASN A 327 -16.63 -12.00 24.43
N LYS A 328 -17.07 -10.94 25.10
CA LYS A 328 -18.23 -10.13 24.70
C LYS A 328 -18.03 -9.42 23.37
N VAL A 329 -16.80 -8.95 23.09
CA VAL A 329 -16.50 -8.38 21.75
C VAL A 329 -16.76 -9.38 20.64
N CYS A 330 -16.35 -10.63 20.83
CA CYS A 330 -16.56 -11.70 19.84
C CYS A 330 -18.02 -12.12 19.75
N SER A 331 -18.71 -12.30 20.88
CA SER A 331 -20.09 -12.78 20.93
C SER A 331 -21.12 -11.79 20.38
N ARG A 332 -20.76 -10.55 20.13
CA ARG A 332 -21.61 -9.59 19.39
C ARG A 332 -22.00 -10.07 17.99
N CYS A 333 -21.13 -10.88 17.36
CA CYS A 333 -21.36 -11.46 16.03
C CYS A 333 -21.41 -12.99 16.09
N HIS A 334 -20.62 -13.60 16.97
CA HIS A 334 -20.54 -15.04 17.16
C HIS A 334 -21.44 -15.48 18.31
N LEU A 335 -22.76 -15.50 18.07
CA LEU A 335 -23.79 -15.67 19.11
C LEU A 335 -23.79 -17.06 19.77
N THR A 336 -23.38 -18.11 19.05
CA THR A 336 -23.53 -19.51 19.49
C THR A 336 -22.21 -20.22 19.78
N GLN A 337 -21.08 -19.64 19.38
CA GLN A 337 -19.79 -20.33 19.44
C GLN A 337 -19.25 -20.55 20.85
N GLY A 338 -19.76 -19.84 21.84
CA GLY A 338 -19.40 -20.03 23.25
C GLY A 338 -20.15 -21.14 23.96
N GLU A 339 -21.25 -21.66 23.38
CA GLU A 339 -22.15 -22.58 24.06
C GLU A 339 -21.68 -24.05 24.05
N PHE A 340 -20.92 -24.43 23.04
CA PHE A 340 -20.61 -25.84 22.73
C PHE A 340 -19.12 -26.17 22.65
N SER A 341 -18.26 -25.24 23.01
CA SER A 341 -16.80 -25.39 22.90
C SER A 341 -16.15 -25.38 24.30
N HIS A 342 -14.83 -25.22 24.35
CA HIS A 342 -14.12 -25.04 25.61
C HIS A 342 -14.75 -23.91 26.42
N PRO A 343 -14.86 -24.09 27.74
CA PRO A 343 -15.34 -23.02 28.59
C PRO A 343 -14.42 -21.83 28.51
N VAL A 344 -15.01 -20.64 28.37
CA VAL A 344 -14.34 -19.34 28.37
C VAL A 344 -15.07 -18.42 29.32
N GLY A 345 -14.40 -17.41 29.85
CA GLY A 345 -15.00 -16.40 30.72
C GLY A 345 -14.39 -16.31 32.12
N ASP A 346 -15.03 -15.55 32.95
CA ASP A 346 -14.49 -15.07 34.26
C ASP A 346 -14.08 -16.20 35.23
N LYS A 347 -14.65 -17.38 35.11
CA LYS A 347 -14.41 -18.51 35.98
C LYS A 347 -13.39 -19.51 35.44
N VAL A 348 -12.88 -19.27 34.21
CA VAL A 348 -11.95 -20.20 33.56
C VAL A 348 -10.61 -19.51 33.38
N ILE A 349 -9.64 -19.99 34.14
CA ILE A 349 -8.27 -19.45 34.11
C ILE A 349 -7.37 -20.32 33.26
N ASP A 350 -6.66 -19.71 32.34
CA ASP A 350 -5.54 -20.33 31.62
C ASP A 350 -4.39 -20.54 32.62
N GLN A 351 -4.17 -21.80 33.00
CA GLN A 351 -3.18 -22.17 34.00
C GLN A 351 -1.74 -21.85 33.61
N ARG A 352 -1.48 -21.62 32.34
CA ARG A 352 -0.15 -21.24 31.83
C ARG A 352 0.18 -19.78 32.14
N THR A 353 -0.81 -18.92 32.09
CA THR A 353 -0.65 -17.47 32.17
C THR A 353 -1.24 -16.86 33.44
N GLY A 354 -2.13 -17.60 34.16
CA GLY A 354 -2.90 -17.10 35.26
C GLY A 354 -4.00 -16.09 34.86
N GLN A 355 -4.22 -15.92 33.56
CA GLN A 355 -5.22 -14.99 33.06
C GLN A 355 -6.53 -15.70 32.69
N MET A 356 -7.61 -14.95 32.63
CA MET A 356 -8.91 -15.44 32.16
C MET A 356 -8.80 -15.99 30.75
N MET A 357 -9.36 -17.17 30.52
CA MET A 357 -9.42 -17.78 29.19
C MET A 357 -10.46 -17.06 28.35
N THR A 358 -10.02 -16.55 27.21
CA THR A 358 -10.88 -15.83 26.25
C THR A 358 -10.85 -16.51 24.89
N CYS A 359 -11.73 -16.08 23.98
CA CYS A 359 -11.68 -16.54 22.59
C CYS A 359 -10.29 -16.30 21.98
N GLY A 360 -9.62 -15.18 22.33
CA GLY A 360 -8.26 -14.84 21.90
C GLY A 360 -7.16 -15.75 22.42
N THR A 361 -7.42 -16.58 23.44
CA THR A 361 -6.46 -17.59 23.91
C THR A 361 -6.18 -18.66 22.86
N CYS A 362 -7.18 -18.96 22.02
CA CYS A 362 -7.09 -19.97 20.97
C CYS A 362 -7.13 -19.39 19.56
N HIS A 363 -7.75 -18.22 19.38
CA HIS A 363 -7.97 -17.61 18.07
C HIS A 363 -7.22 -16.30 17.93
N ASP A 364 -6.57 -16.06 16.77
CA ASP A 364 -6.03 -14.75 16.38
C ASP A 364 -6.92 -14.12 15.31
N PRO A 365 -7.80 -13.17 15.67
CA PRO A 365 -8.71 -12.53 14.73
C PRO A 365 -7.96 -11.65 13.70
N MET A 366 -6.69 -11.29 13.98
CA MET A 366 -5.86 -10.49 13.06
C MET A 366 -5.21 -11.32 11.95
N GLY A 367 -5.50 -12.64 11.90
CA GLY A 367 -5.04 -13.51 10.85
C GLY A 367 -4.08 -14.59 11.31
N SER A 368 -4.19 -15.77 10.71
CA SER A 368 -3.44 -16.97 11.08
C SER A 368 -3.17 -17.85 9.86
N GLU A 369 -2.14 -18.69 9.96
CA GLU A 369 -1.86 -19.77 9.00
C GLU A 369 -2.78 -20.98 9.18
N ASN A 370 -3.45 -21.08 10.33
CA ASN A 370 -4.28 -22.20 10.69
C ASN A 370 -5.78 -21.92 10.44
N ARG A 371 -6.53 -22.96 10.07
CA ARG A 371 -8.00 -22.86 9.91
C ARG A 371 -8.65 -22.36 11.19
N PHE A 372 -9.78 -21.68 11.03
CA PHE A 372 -10.54 -21.07 12.14
C PHE A 372 -9.73 -20.01 12.91
N HIS A 373 -8.73 -19.41 12.28
CA HIS A 373 -7.84 -18.41 12.91
C HIS A 373 -7.13 -18.92 14.17
N LEU A 374 -6.87 -20.21 14.29
CA LEU A 374 -6.19 -20.76 15.45
C LEU A 374 -4.75 -20.26 15.54
N VAL A 375 -4.30 -19.94 16.74
CA VAL A 375 -2.92 -19.48 17.02
C VAL A 375 -1.88 -20.58 16.75
N MET A 376 -2.30 -21.83 16.82
CA MET A 376 -1.48 -23.03 16.55
C MET A 376 -2.29 -24.06 15.77
N ASN A 377 -1.63 -25.14 15.32
CA ASN A 377 -2.31 -26.24 14.66
C ASN A 377 -3.34 -26.90 15.60
N GLY A 378 -4.62 -26.88 15.20
CA GLY A 378 -5.73 -27.39 16.00
C GLY A 378 -5.81 -28.90 16.14
N LYS A 379 -4.96 -29.69 15.46
CA LYS A 379 -5.00 -31.15 15.57
C LYS A 379 -4.44 -31.69 16.89
N LYS A 380 -3.31 -31.16 17.34
CA LYS A 380 -2.66 -31.57 18.58
C LYS A 380 -1.98 -30.42 19.31
N GLU A 381 -1.20 -29.61 18.62
CA GLU A 381 -0.35 -28.59 19.21
C GLU A 381 -1.11 -27.62 20.13
N LEU A 382 -2.27 -27.13 19.69
CA LEU A 382 -3.09 -26.22 20.49
C LEU A 382 -3.62 -26.93 21.76
N CYS A 383 -4.09 -28.16 21.63
CA CYS A 383 -4.66 -28.93 22.74
C CYS A 383 -3.62 -29.24 23.82
N THR A 384 -2.41 -29.63 23.41
CA THR A 384 -1.32 -30.01 24.32
C THR A 384 -0.72 -28.83 25.10
N GLN A 385 -1.06 -27.59 24.72
CA GLN A 385 -0.68 -26.42 25.53
C GLN A 385 -1.28 -26.48 26.95
N CYS A 386 -2.46 -27.05 27.09
CA CYS A 386 -3.19 -27.15 28.36
C CYS A 386 -3.35 -28.61 28.80
N HIS A 387 -3.55 -29.54 27.88
CA HIS A 387 -3.79 -30.95 28.15
C HIS A 387 -2.50 -31.76 27.99
N ARG A 388 -1.74 -31.97 29.08
CA ARG A 388 -0.43 -32.67 29.06
C ARG A 388 -0.51 -34.16 28.74
N SER A 389 -1.69 -34.77 28.84
CA SER A 389 -1.94 -36.20 28.66
C SER A 389 -2.75 -36.54 27.40
N TYR A 390 -2.67 -35.71 26.37
CA TYR A 390 -3.38 -35.94 25.09
C TYR A 390 -2.59 -36.77 24.12
#